data_bb79525564e57c4521bea7a1c7844634
#
_entry.id   bb79525564e57c4521bea7a1c7844634
#
_cell.length_a   1.000
_cell.length_b   1.000
_cell.length_c   1.000
_cell.angle_alpha   90.00
_cell.angle_beta   90.00
_cell.angle_gamma   90.00
#
_symmetry.space_group_name_H-M   'P 1'
#
loop_
_entity.id
_entity.type
_entity.pdbx_description
1 polymer ?
#
loop_
_entity_poly.entity_id
_entity_poly.type
_entity_poly.pdbx_seq_one_letter_code
_entity_poly.pdbx_strand_id
1 'polypeptide(L)'
;MGIKPTSIKALRYFTTPEHECSYLEGKRSTTLFADPEAIISTELYSMLSSVGFRRSGQHIYRPHCQDCSACVPVRVAVNHFKKNTKQNRIWRKNQDLEIFMVSPEYTDENYSIFDEY
;
A
#
# COMPACT_ATOMS: atom_id res chain seq x y z
N MET A 1 15.52 3.29 20.02
CA MET A 1 14.69 2.06 20.01
C MET A 1 13.29 2.41 19.55
N GLY A 2 12.77 1.66 18.59
CA GLY A 2 11.40 1.82 18.15
C GLY A 2 10.38 1.38 19.22
N ILE A 3 9.19 1.98 19.21
CA ILE A 3 8.07 1.55 20.05
C ILE A 3 7.46 0.26 19.48
N LYS A 4 6.95 -0.59 20.38
CA LYS A 4 6.25 -1.83 20.01
C LYS A 4 4.78 -1.72 20.42
N PRO A 5 3.94 -1.07 19.59
CA PRO A 5 2.53 -0.90 19.92
C PRO A 5 1.79 -2.23 19.81
N THR A 6 0.83 -2.44 20.69
CA THR A 6 -0.01 -3.64 20.73
C THR A 6 -1.36 -3.45 20.04
N SER A 7 -1.69 -2.21 19.69
CA SER A 7 -2.95 -1.89 19.04
C SER A 7 -2.83 -0.63 18.18
N ILE A 8 -3.80 -0.40 17.29
CA ILE A 8 -3.91 0.82 16.49
C ILE A 8 -3.97 2.07 17.38
N LYS A 9 -4.65 2.00 18.51
CA LYS A 9 -4.79 3.13 19.45
C LYS A 9 -3.51 3.46 20.22
N ALA A 10 -2.62 2.48 20.39
CA ALA A 10 -1.33 2.66 21.06
C ALA A 10 -0.23 3.16 20.10
N LEU A 11 -0.49 3.17 18.81
CA LEU A 11 0.43 3.64 17.79
C LEU A 11 0.38 5.17 17.69
N ARG A 12 1.54 5.80 17.54
CA ARG A 12 1.64 7.24 17.24
C ARG A 12 1.40 7.47 15.75
N TYR A 13 0.84 8.63 15.44
CA TYR A 13 0.56 9.05 14.07
C TYR A 13 1.06 10.48 13.84
N PHE A 14 1.41 10.77 12.59
CA PHE A 14 1.86 12.07 12.15
C PHE A 14 1.10 12.47 10.88
N THR A 15 0.75 13.74 10.77
CA THR A 15 0.17 14.29 9.55
C THR A 15 1.19 15.12 8.80
N THR A 16 1.11 15.10 7.48
CA THR A 16 1.86 16.05 6.66
C THR A 16 1.26 17.45 6.80
N PRO A 17 2.04 18.50 6.54
CA PRO A 17 1.47 19.79 6.18
C PRO A 17 0.53 19.65 4.98
N GLU A 18 -0.43 20.56 4.89
CA GLU A 18 -1.32 20.62 3.74
C GLU A 18 -0.55 20.92 2.45
N HIS A 19 -0.82 20.18 1.40
CA HIS A 19 -0.18 20.28 0.09
C HIS A 19 -1.21 20.09 -1.02
N GLU A 20 -0.83 20.34 -2.27
CA GLU A 20 -1.71 20.09 -3.41
C GLU A 20 -2.01 18.60 -3.56
N CYS A 21 -3.27 18.29 -3.87
CA CYS A 21 -3.69 16.93 -4.16
C CYS A 21 -3.14 16.47 -5.52
N SER A 22 -2.47 15.32 -5.56
CA SER A 22 -1.95 14.76 -6.80
C SER A 22 -3.00 14.07 -7.68
N TYR A 23 -4.24 13.94 -7.21
CA TYR A 23 -5.34 13.30 -7.93
C TYR A 23 -6.40 14.28 -8.44
N LEU A 24 -6.71 15.29 -7.65
CA LEU A 24 -7.79 16.24 -7.95
C LEU A 24 -7.22 17.66 -8.03
N GLU A 25 -7.38 18.26 -9.19
CA GLU A 25 -6.94 19.64 -9.42
C GLU A 25 -7.66 20.63 -8.49
N GLY A 26 -6.92 21.59 -7.97
CA GLY A 26 -7.43 22.63 -7.08
C GLY A 26 -7.83 22.16 -5.68
N LYS A 27 -7.55 20.91 -5.33
CA LYS A 27 -7.81 20.36 -4.00
C LYS A 27 -6.55 20.31 -3.15
N ARG A 28 -6.75 20.47 -1.84
CA ARG A 28 -5.66 20.34 -0.86
C ARG A 28 -5.72 18.96 -0.21
N SER A 29 -4.56 18.44 0.12
CA SER A 29 -4.39 17.09 0.64
C SER A 29 -3.56 17.07 1.91
N THR A 30 -3.89 16.16 2.81
CA THR A 30 -3.12 15.83 4.01
C THR A 30 -3.02 14.31 4.11
N THR A 31 -1.86 13.82 4.50
CA THR A 31 -1.62 12.39 4.67
C THR A 31 -1.32 12.08 6.13
N LEU A 32 -1.94 11.03 6.65
CA LEU A 32 -1.70 10.48 7.98
C LEU A 32 -0.73 9.32 7.88
N PHE A 33 0.40 9.41 8.56
CA PHE A 33 1.40 8.36 8.66
C PHE A 33 1.35 7.69 10.03
N ALA A 34 1.46 6.37 10.06
CA ALA A 34 1.86 5.65 11.25
C ALA A 34 3.33 5.95 11.55
N ASP A 35 3.70 5.96 12.83
CA ASP A 35 5.07 6.23 13.26
C ASP A 35 6.07 5.33 12.53
N PRO A 36 6.97 5.89 11.71
CA PRO A 36 7.93 5.09 10.92
C PRO A 36 8.95 4.34 11.79
N GLU A 37 9.14 4.77 13.05
CA GLU A 37 10.02 4.11 14.00
C GLU A 37 9.31 2.99 14.79
N ALA A 38 8.00 2.83 14.62
CA ALA A 38 7.25 1.79 15.31
C ALA A 38 7.54 0.41 14.70
N ILE A 39 7.62 -0.58 15.57
CA ILE A 39 7.73 -1.99 15.15
C ILE A 39 6.32 -2.51 14.87
N ILE A 40 5.99 -2.63 13.58
CA ILE A 40 4.65 -3.05 13.13
C ILE A 40 4.65 -4.57 12.92
N SER A 41 3.87 -5.27 13.75
CA SER A 41 3.63 -6.70 13.54
C SER A 41 2.69 -6.95 12.36
N THR A 42 2.65 -8.17 11.86
CA THR A 42 1.72 -8.58 10.79
C THR A 42 0.27 -8.36 11.20
N GLU A 43 -0.07 -8.65 12.46
CA GLU A 43 -1.42 -8.46 13.01
C GLU A 43 -1.78 -6.98 13.06
N LEU A 44 -0.87 -6.13 13.53
CA LEU A 44 -1.09 -4.70 13.58
C LEU A 44 -1.21 -4.11 12.17
N TYR A 45 -0.38 -4.56 11.22
CA TYR A 45 -0.50 -4.16 9.82
C TYR A 45 -1.85 -4.58 9.22
N SER A 46 -2.32 -5.78 9.51
CA SER A 46 -3.64 -6.26 9.06
C SER A 46 -4.77 -5.38 9.59
N MET A 47 -4.69 -4.96 10.85
CA MET A 47 -5.66 -4.02 11.43
C MET A 47 -5.60 -2.65 10.75
N LEU A 48 -4.40 -2.11 10.51
CA LEU A 48 -4.21 -0.83 9.80
C LEU A 48 -4.76 -0.91 8.37
N SER A 49 -4.45 -1.99 7.65
CA SER A 49 -4.99 -2.24 6.31
C SER A 49 -6.51 -2.28 6.30
N SER A 50 -7.15 -2.85 7.33
CA SER A 50 -8.62 -2.92 7.43
C SER A 50 -9.29 -1.55 7.61
N VAL A 51 -8.57 -0.55 8.08
CA VAL A 51 -9.05 0.83 8.23
C VAL A 51 -8.47 1.79 7.17
N GLY A 52 -8.00 1.25 6.05
CA GLY A 52 -7.64 2.01 4.86
C GLY A 52 -6.19 2.45 4.76
N PHE A 53 -5.31 2.02 5.65
CA PHE A 53 -3.89 2.28 5.51
C PHE A 53 -3.26 1.47 4.37
N ARG A 54 -2.31 2.09 3.69
CA ARG A 54 -1.48 1.51 2.62
C ARG A 54 -0.03 1.53 3.05
N ARG A 55 0.81 0.75 2.36
CA ARG A 55 2.24 0.68 2.62
C ARG A 55 3.05 1.02 1.38
N SER A 56 4.07 1.84 1.56
CA SER A 56 5.13 2.10 0.58
C SER A 56 6.47 2.01 1.29
N GLY A 57 7.22 0.94 1.05
CA GLY A 57 8.44 0.67 1.82
C GLY A 57 8.16 0.53 3.32
N GLN A 58 8.78 1.38 4.12
CA GLN A 58 8.57 1.43 5.56
C GLN A 58 7.43 2.38 5.99
N HIS A 59 6.85 3.13 5.06
CA HIS A 59 5.79 4.09 5.35
C HIS A 59 4.43 3.43 5.24
N ILE A 60 3.67 3.49 6.32
CA ILE A 60 2.27 3.06 6.39
C ILE A 60 1.43 4.31 6.57
N TYR A 61 0.52 4.56 5.63
CA TYR A 61 -0.19 5.83 5.52
C TYR A 61 -1.57 5.69 4.92
N ARG A 62 -2.36 6.73 5.11
CA ARG A 62 -3.62 6.91 4.39
C ARG A 62 -3.90 8.40 4.15
N PRO A 63 -4.74 8.75 3.16
CA PRO A 63 -5.26 10.10 3.06
C PRO A 63 -6.03 10.52 4.32
N HIS A 64 -5.85 11.78 4.72
CA HIS A 64 -6.52 12.36 5.89
C HIS A 64 -6.92 13.80 5.61
N CYS A 65 -7.56 14.01 4.46
CA CYS A 65 -7.98 15.33 4.01
C CYS A 65 -9.20 15.80 4.81
N GLN A 66 -9.18 17.06 5.24
CA GLN A 66 -10.22 17.64 6.07
C GLN A 66 -11.57 17.77 5.33
N ASP A 67 -11.52 18.22 4.07
CA ASP A 67 -12.70 18.59 3.28
C ASP A 67 -12.92 17.65 2.07
N CYS A 68 -12.32 16.46 2.08
CA CYS A 68 -12.42 15.54 0.95
C CYS A 68 -12.35 14.08 1.42
N SER A 69 -13.25 13.25 0.89
CA SER A 69 -13.31 11.81 1.12
C SER A 69 -13.36 11.00 -0.19
N ALA A 70 -12.83 11.58 -1.27
CA ALA A 70 -12.86 10.95 -2.60
C ALA A 70 -11.94 9.73 -2.74
N CYS A 71 -10.88 9.63 -1.92
CA CYS A 71 -9.98 8.49 -1.92
C CYS A 71 -10.62 7.31 -1.18
N VAL A 72 -11.11 6.34 -1.93
CA VAL A 72 -11.72 5.12 -1.37
C VAL A 72 -10.71 3.98 -1.44
N PRO A 73 -10.13 3.54 -0.31
CA PRO A 73 -9.22 2.40 -0.30
C PRO A 73 -10.00 1.11 -0.59
N VAL A 74 -9.43 0.27 -1.43
CA VAL A 74 -9.99 -1.03 -1.78
C VAL A 74 -8.96 -2.13 -1.58
N ARG A 75 -9.43 -3.34 -1.28
CA ARG A 75 -8.60 -4.53 -1.17
C ARG A 75 -9.32 -5.74 -1.74
N VAL A 76 -8.57 -6.74 -2.16
CA VAL A 76 -9.10 -8.01 -2.63
C VAL A 76 -8.89 -9.06 -1.56
N ALA A 77 -9.98 -9.67 -1.08
CA ALA A 77 -9.93 -10.82 -0.19
C ALA A 77 -9.55 -12.06 -1.01
N VAL A 78 -8.26 -12.40 -1.04
CA VAL A 78 -7.73 -13.45 -1.94
C VAL A 78 -8.38 -14.81 -1.73
N ASN A 79 -8.77 -15.16 -0.51
CA ASN A 79 -9.45 -16.42 -0.20
C ASN A 79 -10.86 -16.53 -0.81
N HIS A 80 -11.47 -15.41 -1.15
CA HIS A 80 -12.79 -15.33 -1.76
C HIS A 80 -12.75 -14.91 -3.23
N PHE A 81 -11.56 -14.63 -3.74
CA PHE A 81 -11.39 -14.19 -5.13
C PHE A 81 -11.68 -15.32 -6.11
N LYS A 82 -12.57 -15.03 -7.06
CA LYS A 82 -12.87 -15.92 -8.19
C LYS A 82 -12.67 -15.17 -9.50
N LYS A 83 -11.86 -15.73 -10.38
CA LYS A 83 -11.65 -15.14 -11.70
C LYS A 83 -12.95 -15.07 -12.49
N ASN A 84 -13.28 -13.92 -13.04
CA ASN A 84 -14.36 -13.77 -14.00
C ASN A 84 -13.95 -14.29 -15.39
N THR A 85 -14.85 -14.27 -16.35
CA THR A 85 -14.61 -14.79 -17.71
C THR A 85 -13.43 -14.10 -18.42
N LYS A 86 -13.31 -12.76 -18.30
CA LYS A 86 -12.18 -12.01 -18.88
C LYS A 86 -10.86 -12.38 -18.23
N GLN A 87 -10.82 -12.45 -16.93
CA GLN A 87 -9.62 -12.84 -16.16
C GLN A 87 -9.21 -14.28 -16.47
N ASN A 88 -10.14 -15.20 -16.59
CA ASN A 88 -9.87 -16.59 -17.00
C ASN A 88 -9.26 -16.66 -18.41
N ARG A 89 -9.74 -15.84 -19.33
CA ARG A 89 -9.18 -15.76 -20.69
C ARG A 89 -7.74 -15.26 -20.67
N ILE A 90 -7.45 -14.20 -19.91
CA ILE A 90 -6.09 -13.66 -19.75
C ILE A 90 -5.20 -14.69 -19.08
N TRP A 91 -5.67 -15.32 -18.02
CA TRP A 91 -4.94 -16.37 -17.31
C TRP A 91 -4.50 -17.51 -18.25
N ARG A 92 -5.42 -18.00 -19.10
CA ARG A 92 -5.10 -19.05 -20.08
C ARG A 92 -4.05 -18.63 -21.11
N LYS A 93 -4.04 -17.34 -21.49
CA LYS A 93 -3.06 -16.82 -22.45
C LYS A 93 -1.64 -16.70 -21.89
N ASN A 94 -1.50 -16.67 -20.58
CA ASN A 94 -0.24 -16.46 -19.87
C ASN A 94 0.23 -17.72 -19.12
N GLN A 95 -0.18 -18.90 -19.58
CA GLN A 95 0.24 -20.16 -18.93
C GLN A 95 1.69 -20.55 -19.25
N ASP A 96 2.30 -19.88 -20.20
CA ASP A 96 3.73 -19.98 -20.54
C ASP A 96 4.64 -19.20 -19.60
N LEU A 97 4.08 -18.33 -18.75
CA LEU A 97 4.85 -17.55 -17.77
C LEU A 97 5.11 -18.38 -16.50
N GLU A 98 6.34 -18.31 -16.05
CA GLU A 98 6.76 -18.87 -14.77
C GLU A 98 6.94 -17.76 -13.73
N ILE A 99 6.56 -18.04 -12.47
CA ILE A 99 6.63 -17.07 -11.38
C ILE A 99 7.62 -17.59 -10.33
N PHE A 100 8.64 -16.78 -10.03
CA PHE A 100 9.64 -17.09 -9.02
C PHE A 100 9.62 -16.07 -7.90
N MET A 101 9.77 -16.53 -6.66
CA MET A 101 10.10 -15.68 -5.52
C MET A 101 11.62 -15.62 -5.38
N VAL A 102 12.15 -14.42 -5.47
CA VAL A 102 13.60 -14.17 -5.36
C VAL A 102 13.88 -13.14 -4.28
N SER A 103 15.11 -13.13 -3.75
CA SER A 103 15.56 -12.07 -2.86
C SER A 103 15.56 -10.73 -3.57
N PRO A 104 15.20 -9.61 -2.88
CA PRO A 104 15.17 -8.27 -3.46
C PRO A 104 16.60 -7.71 -3.60
N GLU A 105 17.36 -8.23 -4.54
CA GLU A 105 18.73 -7.82 -4.79
C GLU A 105 18.83 -6.97 -6.06
N TYR A 106 19.80 -6.06 -6.09
CA TYR A 106 20.13 -5.33 -7.29
C TYR A 106 20.72 -6.29 -8.32
N THR A 107 20.16 -6.25 -9.53
CA THR A 107 20.77 -6.84 -10.72
C THR A 107 20.67 -5.85 -11.88
N ASP A 108 21.61 -5.93 -12.82
CA ASP A 108 21.58 -5.06 -14.01
C ASP A 108 20.32 -5.29 -14.84
N GLU A 109 19.82 -6.53 -14.90
CA GLU A 109 18.56 -6.87 -15.57
C GLU A 109 17.36 -6.18 -14.89
N ASN A 110 17.25 -6.29 -13.57
CA ASN A 110 16.16 -5.64 -12.82
C ASN A 110 16.22 -4.12 -12.94
N TYR A 111 17.42 -3.56 -12.93
CA TYR A 111 17.60 -2.12 -13.11
C TYR A 111 17.20 -1.67 -14.51
N SER A 112 17.57 -2.42 -15.55
CA SER A 112 17.19 -2.12 -16.94
C SER A 112 15.67 -2.10 -17.10
N ILE A 113 14.97 -3.08 -16.54
CA ILE A 113 13.50 -3.13 -16.57
C ILE A 113 12.88 -1.93 -15.83
N PHE A 114 13.45 -1.55 -14.69
CA PHE A 114 12.99 -0.38 -13.92
C PHE A 114 13.23 0.93 -14.71
N ASP A 115 14.35 1.07 -15.37
CA ASP A 115 14.73 2.28 -16.12
C ASP A 115 13.88 2.48 -17.38
N GLU A 116 13.38 1.39 -17.97
CA GLU A 116 12.47 1.43 -19.12
C GLU A 116 10.99 1.65 -18.76
N TYR A 117 10.60 1.46 -17.48
CA TYR A 117 9.23 1.60 -17.01
C TYR A 117 8.84 3.06 -16.76
#